data_7b30b3c3e7d0a642e93de27af468aaf4
#
_entry.id   7b30b3c3e7d0a642e93de27af468aaf4
#
_cell.length_a   1.000
_cell.length_b   1.000
_cell.length_c   1.000
_cell.angle_alpha   90.00
_cell.angle_beta   90.00
_cell.angle_gamma   90.00
#
_symmetry.space_group_name_H-M   'P 1'
#
loop_
_entity.id
_entity.type
_entity.pdbx_description
1 polymer ?
#
loop_
_entity_poly.entity_id
_entity_poly.type
_entity_poly.pdbx_seq_one_letter_code
_entity_poly.pdbx_strand_id
1 'polypeptide(L)'
;MSRNDSISRNDLHGEISRHDRPDRRRVLVAGSALVGASVIPGVAGAAEAGLASAAELTVRTRAFLAGLDQDKRKTASFEWDGKEWRGWNYFGFPSVTKPGLRLEQMDAAQKDLGWALLATVMSPEGLKKARNVMTLQDVLMELGDGVGQRSPERFSFAVYGTPSDTGVWGFRLEGHHLHQSIAMRDGQIVSVSPSSFSCNPNRVTSGRHAGLVTLQAEEALARRLIGDLGPRLQGRARLSNTPIDNILSYAGRERANGRKVGLPASELSSAQSDLLWQLIEIYAVDHLSSPLASAQKARLRTGDREAVHFAWYGPNTPERAFGYRVIGDGFVIELGSVDPAAQHLHTIYHDLSNVLGRQA
;
A
#
# COMPACT_ATOMS: atom_id res chain seq x y z
N MET A 1 -59.42 11.39 -35.45
CA MET A 1 -59.44 10.51 -36.61
C MET A 1 -58.53 9.35 -36.24
N SER A 2 -59.07 8.25 -35.62
CA SER A 2 -59.77 7.12 -36.18
C SER A 2 -58.90 6.32 -37.15
N ARG A 3 -58.51 5.05 -36.91
CA ARG A 3 -59.18 3.77 -36.59
C ARG A 3 -58.03 2.76 -36.35
N ASN A 4 -58.01 1.89 -35.38
CA ASN A 4 -58.62 0.58 -35.20
C ASN A 4 -58.58 -0.35 -36.43
N ASP A 5 -58.02 -1.54 -36.13
CA ASP A 5 -58.60 -2.89 -36.39
C ASP A 5 -57.50 -3.92 -36.09
N SER A 6 -57.54 -4.73 -35.15
CA SER A 6 -58.12 -5.99 -34.62
C SER A 6 -58.43 -7.06 -35.68
N ILE A 7 -58.19 -8.30 -35.28
CA ILE A 7 -58.71 -9.64 -35.71
C ILE A 7 -57.54 -10.64 -35.90
N SER A 8 -57.55 -11.91 -35.49
CA SER A 8 -58.35 -12.82 -34.69
C SER A 8 -57.70 -14.20 -34.74
N ARG A 9 -57.87 -14.94 -33.66
CA ARG A 9 -57.81 -16.38 -33.38
C ARG A 9 -57.96 -17.37 -34.56
N ASN A 10 -57.29 -18.55 -34.40
CA ASN A 10 -57.89 -19.89 -34.23
C ASN A 10 -56.83 -20.97 -34.16
N ASP A 11 -56.76 -21.70 -33.08
CA ASP A 11 -57.23 -23.07 -32.77
C ASP A 11 -56.86 -24.16 -33.76
N LEU A 12 -56.22 -25.19 -33.30
CA LEU A 12 -56.62 -26.59 -33.56
C LEU A 12 -55.96 -27.56 -32.53
N HIS A 13 -56.86 -28.35 -31.94
CA HIS A 13 -56.64 -29.41 -30.97
C HIS A 13 -55.97 -30.66 -31.58
N GLY A 14 -55.31 -31.44 -30.69
CA GLY A 14 -54.96 -32.84 -30.98
C GLY A 14 -54.72 -33.58 -29.70
N GLU A 15 -55.65 -34.36 -29.27
CA GLU A 15 -55.82 -35.16 -28.07
C GLU A 15 -55.05 -36.49 -28.10
N ILE A 16 -54.80 -36.99 -26.88
CA ILE A 16 -54.88 -38.38 -26.35
C ILE A 16 -53.63 -39.28 -26.46
N SER A 17 -53.04 -39.68 -25.34
CA SER A 17 -53.23 -41.06 -24.79
C SER A 17 -52.62 -41.19 -23.39
N ARG A 18 -53.47 -41.70 -22.48
CA ARG A 18 -53.12 -42.22 -21.14
C ARG A 18 -52.47 -43.59 -21.30
N HIS A 19 -51.47 -43.91 -20.49
CA HIS A 19 -51.35 -45.16 -19.70
C HIS A 19 -50.08 -45.13 -18.86
N ASP A 20 -50.22 -45.40 -17.66
CA ASP A 20 -49.81 -46.29 -16.61
C ASP A 20 -48.90 -45.68 -15.52
N ARG A 21 -49.49 -45.65 -14.32
CA ARG A 21 -48.73 -45.65 -13.05
C ARG A 21 -48.36 -47.07 -12.65
N PRO A 22 -47.22 -47.28 -12.01
CA PRO A 22 -47.29 -47.87 -10.68
C PRO A 22 -46.54 -47.07 -9.59
N ASP A 23 -47.22 -47.00 -8.49
CA ASP A 23 -46.83 -46.63 -7.14
C ASP A 23 -45.59 -47.38 -6.64
N ARG A 24 -44.56 -46.66 -6.18
CA ARG A 24 -43.54 -47.17 -5.25
C ARG A 24 -43.04 -46.08 -4.33
N ARG A 25 -43.51 -46.13 -3.10
CA ARG A 25 -42.91 -45.55 -1.91
C ARG A 25 -41.36 -45.71 -1.97
N ARG A 26 -40.61 -44.63 -2.01
CA ARG A 26 -39.21 -44.62 -1.72
C ARG A 26 -38.90 -43.63 -0.60
N VAL A 27 -38.37 -44.20 0.44
CA VAL A 27 -37.75 -43.68 1.64
C VAL A 27 -36.88 -42.45 1.30
N LEU A 28 -37.16 -41.34 1.96
CA LEU A 28 -36.28 -40.19 2.05
C LEU A 28 -35.03 -40.57 2.88
N VAL A 29 -33.93 -40.84 2.22
CA VAL A 29 -32.59 -40.77 2.84
C VAL A 29 -32.11 -39.36 2.70
N ALA A 30 -32.06 -38.62 3.81
CA ALA A 30 -31.41 -37.34 3.91
C ALA A 30 -29.90 -37.53 3.70
N GLY A 31 -29.43 -37.29 2.49
CA GLY A 31 -28.03 -37.14 2.16
C GLY A 31 -27.60 -35.74 2.50
N SER A 32 -26.91 -35.57 3.65
CA SER A 32 -26.16 -34.34 3.94
C SER A 32 -25.05 -34.20 2.91
N ALA A 33 -25.24 -33.29 1.94
CA ALA A 33 -24.19 -32.86 1.07
C ALA A 33 -23.21 -32.01 1.91
N LEU A 34 -22.11 -32.58 2.34
CA LEU A 34 -20.91 -31.89 2.76
C LEU A 34 -20.42 -31.11 1.52
N VAL A 35 -20.70 -29.81 1.50
CA VAL A 35 -19.99 -28.90 0.61
C VAL A 35 -18.55 -28.87 1.11
N GLY A 36 -17.72 -29.70 0.52
CA GLY A 36 -16.28 -29.65 0.70
C GLY A 36 -15.78 -28.33 0.15
N ALA A 37 -15.52 -27.37 1.02
CA ALA A 37 -14.72 -26.19 0.66
C ALA A 37 -13.35 -26.72 0.25
N SER A 38 -13.06 -26.70 -1.05
CA SER A 38 -11.72 -26.94 -1.58
C SER A 38 -10.82 -25.82 -1.10
N VAL A 39 -10.12 -26.03 0.01
CA VAL A 39 -9.08 -25.12 0.49
C VAL A 39 -7.95 -25.20 -0.53
N ILE A 40 -7.70 -24.13 -1.27
CA ILE A 40 -6.55 -23.98 -2.15
C ILE A 40 -5.31 -23.99 -1.25
N PRO A 41 -4.38 -24.95 -1.35
CA PRO A 41 -3.28 -25.13 -0.38
C PRO A 41 -2.40 -23.89 -0.18
N GLY A 42 -2.29 -23.02 -1.19
CA GLY A 42 -1.53 -21.78 -1.12
C GLY A 42 -2.16 -20.67 -0.26
N VAL A 43 -3.49 -20.65 -0.12
CA VAL A 43 -4.20 -19.63 0.68
C VAL A 43 -4.15 -19.95 2.16
N ALA A 44 -4.24 -21.24 2.54
CA ALA A 44 -4.12 -21.66 3.93
C ALA A 44 -2.72 -21.38 4.48
N GLY A 45 -1.66 -21.72 3.74
CA GLY A 45 -0.28 -21.46 4.16
C GLY A 45 0.04 -19.96 4.30
N ALA A 46 -0.52 -19.10 3.45
CA ALA A 46 -0.36 -17.65 3.56
C ALA A 46 -1.09 -17.06 4.79
N ALA A 47 -2.26 -17.60 5.13
CA ALA A 47 -3.01 -17.18 6.31
C ALA A 47 -2.29 -17.59 7.61
N GLU A 48 -1.78 -18.82 7.71
CA GLU A 48 -1.00 -19.30 8.86
C GLU A 48 0.31 -18.50 9.03
N ALA A 49 1.02 -18.23 7.94
CA ALA A 49 2.22 -17.43 7.95
C ALA A 49 1.93 -15.96 8.36
N GLY A 50 0.79 -15.41 7.94
CA GLY A 50 0.32 -14.09 8.35
C GLY A 50 0.02 -14.00 9.85
N LEU A 51 -0.58 -15.04 10.43
CA LEU A 51 -0.84 -15.14 11.87
C LEU A 51 0.46 -15.27 12.68
N ALA A 52 1.42 -16.08 12.21
CA ALA A 52 2.72 -16.20 12.85
C ALA A 52 3.47 -14.85 12.87
N SER A 53 3.41 -14.09 11.77
CA SER A 53 3.99 -12.74 11.70
C SER A 53 3.31 -11.75 12.64
N ALA A 54 2.00 -11.85 12.83
CA ALA A 54 1.23 -10.99 13.73
C ALA A 54 1.56 -11.27 15.20
N ALA A 55 1.65 -12.54 15.58
CA ALA A 55 2.08 -12.93 16.93
C ALA A 55 3.51 -12.46 17.24
N GLU A 56 4.44 -12.68 16.32
CA GLU A 56 5.83 -12.19 16.46
C GLU A 56 5.87 -10.67 16.58
N LEU A 57 5.07 -9.95 15.80
CA LEU A 57 4.96 -8.49 15.86
C LEU A 57 4.52 -8.02 17.25
N THR A 58 3.51 -8.68 17.84
CA THR A 58 3.04 -8.39 19.20
C THR A 58 4.16 -8.58 20.23
N VAL A 59 4.87 -9.71 20.14
CA VAL A 59 6.00 -10.03 21.03
C VAL A 59 7.13 -9.00 20.91
N ARG A 60 7.54 -8.67 19.67
CA ARG A 60 8.62 -7.69 19.42
C ARG A 60 8.24 -6.27 19.87
N THR A 61 6.97 -5.87 19.67
CA THR A 61 6.51 -4.55 20.14
C THR A 61 6.53 -4.46 21.66
N ARG A 62 6.09 -5.50 22.35
CA ARG A 62 6.19 -5.59 23.82
C ARG A 62 7.65 -5.55 24.30
N ALA A 63 8.55 -6.29 23.63
CA ALA A 63 9.97 -6.31 23.94
C ALA A 63 10.61 -4.92 23.74
N PHE A 64 10.28 -4.22 22.65
CA PHE A 64 10.72 -2.86 22.41
C PHE A 64 10.31 -1.93 23.56
N LEU A 65 9.02 -1.91 23.93
CA LEU A 65 8.54 -1.08 25.03
C LEU A 65 9.13 -1.47 26.39
N ALA A 66 9.37 -2.76 26.64
CA ALA A 66 10.00 -3.25 27.89
C ALA A 66 11.47 -2.86 28.00
N GLY A 67 12.19 -2.73 26.88
CA GLY A 67 13.57 -2.29 26.82
C GLY A 67 13.77 -0.77 27.05
N LEU A 68 12.67 0.00 27.13
CA LEU A 68 12.70 1.44 27.39
C LEU A 68 12.50 1.73 28.88
N ASP A 69 13.23 2.73 29.39
CA ASP A 69 12.91 3.31 30.69
C ASP A 69 11.52 4.00 30.66
N GLN A 70 11.04 4.44 31.83
CA GLN A 70 9.69 4.98 31.95
C GLN A 70 9.44 6.22 31.08
N ASP A 71 10.41 7.14 31.00
CA ASP A 71 10.26 8.40 30.26
C ASP A 71 10.30 8.16 28.75
N LYS A 72 11.22 7.31 28.28
CA LYS A 72 11.29 6.91 26.87
C LYS A 72 10.05 6.12 26.45
N ARG A 73 9.56 5.22 27.31
CA ARG A 73 8.32 4.47 27.04
C ARG A 73 7.12 5.41 26.93
N LYS A 74 6.99 6.41 27.81
CA LYS A 74 5.96 7.43 27.72
C LYS A 74 6.07 8.22 26.42
N THR A 75 7.28 8.56 26.00
CA THR A 75 7.53 9.26 24.73
C THR A 75 7.17 8.41 23.51
N ALA A 76 7.35 7.08 23.58
CA ALA A 76 7.06 6.15 22.51
C ALA A 76 5.59 5.69 22.42
N SER A 77 4.74 5.98 23.46
CA SER A 77 3.40 5.40 23.58
C SER A 77 2.31 6.45 23.46
N PHE A 78 1.28 6.16 22.68
CA PHE A 78 0.15 7.04 22.39
C PHE A 78 -1.17 6.28 22.45
N GLU A 79 -2.27 7.01 22.59
CA GLU A 79 -3.61 6.46 22.48
C GLU A 79 -3.88 5.97 21.04
N TRP A 80 -4.60 4.84 20.93
CA TRP A 80 -5.08 4.36 19.63
C TRP A 80 -6.08 5.37 19.03
N ASP A 81 -5.98 5.57 17.72
CA ASP A 81 -6.86 6.47 16.95
C ASP A 81 -6.88 7.93 17.43
N GLY A 82 -5.89 8.33 18.24
CA GLY A 82 -5.66 9.72 18.64
C GLY A 82 -5.22 10.60 17.46
N LYS A 83 -5.07 11.90 17.75
CA LYS A 83 -4.62 12.88 16.73
C LYS A 83 -3.23 12.54 16.16
N GLU A 84 -2.37 11.95 16.96
CA GLU A 84 -1.03 11.54 16.57
C GLU A 84 -1.08 10.37 15.55
N TRP A 85 -2.00 9.41 15.73
CA TRP A 85 -2.21 8.33 14.78
C TRP A 85 -2.80 8.84 13.46
N ARG A 86 -3.81 9.69 13.52
CA ARG A 86 -4.50 10.22 12.33
C ARG A 86 -3.68 11.23 11.56
N GLY A 87 -2.83 12.01 12.24
CA GLY A 87 -2.04 13.10 11.69
C GLY A 87 -0.73 12.66 11.08
N TRP A 88 -0.68 11.49 10.43
CA TRP A 88 0.50 10.99 9.76
C TRP A 88 1.05 11.97 8.71
N ASN A 89 2.36 12.02 8.53
CA ASN A 89 3.00 12.79 7.46
C ASN A 89 4.45 12.32 7.26
N TYR A 90 5.09 12.73 6.17
CA TYR A 90 6.50 12.45 5.85
C TYR A 90 7.36 13.72 5.77
N PHE A 91 6.83 14.85 6.20
CA PHE A 91 7.60 16.09 6.29
C PHE A 91 8.65 16.00 7.39
N GLY A 92 9.77 16.74 7.20
CA GLY A 92 10.87 16.78 8.14
C GLY A 92 10.80 17.96 9.11
N PHE A 93 11.61 17.85 10.16
CA PHE A 93 11.88 18.98 11.05
C PHE A 93 12.57 20.13 10.24
N PRO A 94 12.32 21.42 10.50
CA PRO A 94 11.50 21.95 11.59
C PRO A 94 10.00 22.05 11.24
N SER A 95 9.58 21.71 10.01
CA SER A 95 8.19 21.87 9.58
C SER A 95 7.20 21.07 10.42
N VAL A 96 7.61 19.89 10.89
CA VAL A 96 6.78 19.02 11.72
C VAL A 96 7.62 18.29 12.77
N THR A 97 7.14 18.31 14.02
CA THR A 97 7.66 17.43 15.06
C THR A 97 6.93 16.09 14.99
N LYS A 98 7.69 15.00 14.83
CA LYS A 98 7.13 13.65 14.78
C LYS A 98 6.80 13.14 16.18
N PRO A 99 5.66 12.46 16.36
CA PRO A 99 5.40 11.70 17.57
C PRO A 99 6.37 10.51 17.68
N GLY A 100 6.63 10.07 18.89
CA GLY A 100 7.46 8.89 19.15
C GLY A 100 8.87 9.18 19.65
N LEU A 101 9.57 8.09 19.96
CA LEU A 101 10.94 8.10 20.45
C LEU A 101 11.89 8.08 19.26
N ARG A 102 12.73 9.12 19.14
CA ARG A 102 13.70 9.23 18.05
C ARG A 102 14.92 8.34 18.30
N LEU A 103 15.52 7.85 17.21
CA LEU A 103 16.74 7.02 17.29
C LEU A 103 17.88 7.72 18.07
N GLU A 104 18.05 9.04 17.90
CA GLU A 104 19.05 9.82 18.67
C GLU A 104 18.83 9.78 20.19
N GLN A 105 17.66 9.40 20.67
CA GLN A 105 17.30 9.28 22.09
C GLN A 105 17.48 7.83 22.61
N MET A 106 17.78 6.88 21.73
CA MET A 106 17.92 5.45 22.04
C MET A 106 19.40 5.08 22.16
N ASP A 107 19.70 4.19 23.09
CA ASP A 107 20.97 3.47 23.08
C ASP A 107 20.99 2.36 22.00
N ALA A 108 22.14 1.70 21.85
CA ALA A 108 22.32 0.67 20.83
C ALA A 108 21.34 -0.51 20.99
N ALA A 109 21.13 -0.99 22.21
CA ALA A 109 20.23 -2.10 22.49
C ALA A 109 18.75 -1.73 22.18
N GLN A 110 18.35 -0.51 22.50
CA GLN A 110 17.01 0.01 22.20
C GLN A 110 16.79 0.18 20.69
N LYS A 111 17.81 0.65 19.95
CA LYS A 111 17.78 0.70 18.48
C LYS A 111 17.64 -0.70 17.87
N ASP A 112 18.38 -1.68 18.37
CA ASP A 112 18.30 -3.07 17.91
C ASP A 112 16.89 -3.65 18.13
N LEU A 113 16.26 -3.37 19.26
CA LEU A 113 14.86 -3.75 19.51
C LEU A 113 13.89 -3.09 18.51
N GLY A 114 14.07 -1.81 18.20
CA GLY A 114 13.27 -1.10 17.19
C GLY A 114 13.46 -1.68 15.78
N TRP A 115 14.70 -1.99 15.39
CA TRP A 115 14.98 -2.62 14.10
C TRP A 115 14.45 -4.07 14.03
N ALA A 116 14.55 -4.84 15.12
CA ALA A 116 13.98 -6.19 15.20
C ALA A 116 12.44 -6.16 15.09
N LEU A 117 11.78 -5.15 15.69
CA LEU A 117 10.36 -4.92 15.53
C LEU A 117 10.02 -4.64 14.06
N LEU A 118 10.73 -3.74 13.40
CA LEU A 118 10.47 -3.41 11.99
C LEU A 118 10.72 -4.61 11.05
N ALA A 119 11.71 -5.46 11.36
CA ALA A 119 12.04 -6.65 10.58
C ALA A 119 10.94 -7.73 10.59
N THR A 120 9.97 -7.69 11.51
CA THR A 120 8.83 -8.61 11.47
C THR A 120 7.88 -8.31 10.32
N VAL A 121 7.85 -7.05 9.86
CA VAL A 121 6.92 -6.59 8.82
C VAL A 121 7.62 -6.21 7.52
N MET A 122 8.94 -5.98 7.54
CA MET A 122 9.71 -5.59 6.35
C MET A 122 10.64 -6.69 5.88
N SER A 123 10.79 -6.77 4.55
CA SER A 123 11.84 -7.57 3.90
C SER A 123 13.22 -6.94 4.13
N PRO A 124 14.33 -7.69 3.92
CA PRO A 124 15.67 -7.12 3.91
C PRO A 124 15.80 -5.93 2.96
N GLU A 125 15.18 -6.00 1.79
CA GLU A 125 15.12 -4.93 0.79
C GLU A 125 14.33 -3.72 1.30
N GLY A 126 13.20 -3.94 1.96
CA GLY A 126 12.41 -2.88 2.61
C GLY A 126 13.20 -2.18 3.71
N LEU A 127 13.89 -2.92 4.58
CA LEU A 127 14.78 -2.38 5.61
C LEU A 127 15.94 -1.59 5.01
N LYS A 128 16.55 -2.11 3.94
CA LYS A 128 17.61 -1.40 3.19
C LYS A 128 17.09 -0.10 2.61
N LYS A 129 15.91 -0.12 2.00
CA LYS A 129 15.29 1.07 1.43
C LYS A 129 14.97 2.13 2.50
N ALA A 130 14.45 1.72 3.66
CA ALA A 130 14.24 2.62 4.80
C ALA A 130 15.55 3.28 5.25
N ARG A 131 16.62 2.49 5.41
CA ARG A 131 17.97 3.02 5.76
C ARG A 131 18.52 3.94 4.68
N ASN A 132 18.30 3.65 3.40
CA ASN A 132 18.69 4.54 2.31
C ASN A 132 18.03 5.91 2.43
N VAL A 133 16.71 5.96 2.67
CA VAL A 133 15.98 7.23 2.90
C VAL A 133 16.55 7.98 4.12
N MET A 134 16.90 7.26 5.20
CA MET A 134 17.51 7.87 6.39
C MET A 134 18.91 8.41 6.07
N THR A 135 19.71 7.68 5.32
CA THR A 135 21.07 8.09 4.88
C THR A 135 21.04 9.38 4.03
N LEU A 136 19.96 9.62 3.28
CA LEU A 136 19.82 10.87 2.53
C LEU A 136 19.78 12.12 3.42
N GLN A 137 19.53 11.98 4.72
CA GLN A 137 19.63 13.12 5.65
C GLN A 137 21.08 13.59 5.79
N ASP A 138 22.05 12.67 5.77
CA ASP A 138 23.48 13.02 5.75
C ASP A 138 23.85 13.71 4.43
N VAL A 139 23.32 13.19 3.30
CA VAL A 139 23.54 13.81 1.98
C VAL A 139 23.01 15.24 1.94
N LEU A 140 21.80 15.47 2.47
CA LEU A 140 21.21 16.81 2.53
C LEU A 140 22.05 17.74 3.40
N MET A 141 22.60 17.26 4.51
CA MET A 141 23.56 18.03 5.33
C MET A 141 24.81 18.38 4.56
N GLU A 142 25.40 17.43 3.82
CA GLU A 142 26.58 17.67 2.98
C GLU A 142 26.30 18.69 1.87
N LEU A 143 25.06 18.74 1.36
CA LEU A 143 24.60 19.71 0.37
C LEU A 143 24.20 21.08 0.97
N GLY A 144 24.27 21.24 2.29
CA GLY A 144 23.92 22.49 2.97
C GLY A 144 22.41 22.71 3.15
N ASP A 145 21.57 21.69 2.88
CA ASP A 145 20.12 21.77 3.11
C ASP A 145 19.77 21.42 4.56
N GLY A 146 19.14 22.36 5.26
CA GLY A 146 18.66 22.17 6.62
C GLY A 146 19.75 21.98 7.65
N VAL A 147 20.82 22.73 7.57
CA VAL A 147 21.98 22.67 8.47
C VAL A 147 21.55 22.58 9.95
N GLY A 148 22.05 21.56 10.65
CA GLY A 148 21.73 21.27 12.06
C GLY A 148 20.37 20.59 12.28
N GLN A 149 19.57 20.40 11.24
CA GLN A 149 18.21 19.87 11.32
C GLN A 149 18.06 18.48 10.69
N ARG A 150 19.01 18.04 9.85
CA ARG A 150 19.00 16.75 9.18
C ARG A 150 19.86 15.75 9.94
N SER A 151 19.37 14.53 10.14
CA SER A 151 20.14 13.43 10.71
C SER A 151 19.42 12.11 10.44
N PRO A 152 20.14 11.02 10.08
CA PRO A 152 19.58 9.68 9.99
C PRO A 152 19.06 9.16 11.34
N GLU A 153 19.40 9.83 12.46
CA GLU A 153 18.94 9.49 13.79
C GLU A 153 17.63 10.21 14.19
N ARG A 154 17.09 11.09 13.34
CA ARG A 154 15.83 11.83 13.59
C ARG A 154 14.61 11.16 12.98
N PHE A 155 14.55 9.83 13.11
CA PHE A 155 13.38 9.02 12.78
C PHE A 155 12.83 8.43 14.08
N SER A 156 11.51 8.40 14.20
CA SER A 156 10.82 8.07 15.44
C SER A 156 10.08 6.73 15.34
N PHE A 157 10.22 5.93 16.40
CA PHE A 157 9.31 4.80 16.65
C PHE A 157 8.21 5.23 17.62
N ALA A 158 6.95 4.95 17.27
CA ALA A 158 5.79 5.22 18.09
C ALA A 158 4.86 4.01 18.11
N VAL A 159 4.31 3.69 19.28
CA VAL A 159 3.33 2.63 19.49
C VAL A 159 2.02 3.28 19.91
N TYR A 160 0.92 2.85 19.31
CA TYR A 160 -0.41 3.40 19.48
C TYR A 160 -1.34 2.32 20.01
N GLY A 161 -1.97 2.56 21.16
CA GLY A 161 -2.72 1.55 21.90
C GLY A 161 -1.80 0.59 22.66
N THR A 162 -2.37 -0.51 23.14
CA THR A 162 -1.65 -1.52 23.93
C THR A 162 -1.38 -2.76 23.07
N PRO A 163 -0.12 -3.13 22.82
CA PRO A 163 0.20 -4.34 22.05
C PRO A 163 -0.38 -5.58 22.72
N SER A 164 -1.33 -6.22 22.02
CA SER A 164 -2.05 -7.39 22.54
C SER A 164 -2.57 -8.28 21.40
N ASP A 165 -2.97 -9.49 21.74
CA ASP A 165 -3.56 -10.44 20.80
C ASP A 165 -5.08 -10.19 20.62
N THR A 166 -5.63 -9.22 21.36
CA THR A 166 -7.02 -8.77 21.29
C THR A 166 -7.07 -7.26 21.20
N GLY A 167 -8.17 -6.72 20.65
CA GLY A 167 -8.34 -5.27 20.51
C GLY A 167 -7.52 -4.68 19.37
N VAL A 168 -7.34 -3.37 19.39
CA VAL A 168 -6.70 -2.64 18.30
C VAL A 168 -5.49 -1.87 18.80
N TRP A 169 -4.39 -1.97 18.07
CA TRP A 169 -3.17 -1.22 18.32
C TRP A 169 -2.35 -1.11 17.04
N GLY A 170 -1.27 -0.35 17.06
CA GLY A 170 -0.38 -0.25 15.91
C GLY A 170 0.97 0.33 16.28
N PHE A 171 1.87 0.33 15.33
CA PHE A 171 3.13 1.05 15.46
C PHE A 171 3.47 1.81 14.18
N ARG A 172 4.40 2.74 14.30
CA ARG A 172 4.85 3.58 13.21
C ARG A 172 6.34 3.83 13.31
N LEU A 173 7.03 3.74 12.15
CA LEU A 173 8.33 4.37 11.94
C LEU A 173 8.10 5.57 11.01
N GLU A 174 8.50 6.76 11.44
CA GLU A 174 8.36 7.94 10.60
C GLU A 174 9.49 8.96 10.79
N GLY A 175 9.74 9.71 9.72
CA GLY A 175 10.70 10.80 9.67
C GLY A 175 10.60 11.54 8.35
N HIS A 176 11.61 12.32 8.02
CA HIS A 176 11.65 13.02 6.73
C HIS A 176 11.72 12.03 5.58
N HIS A 177 10.73 12.05 4.69
CA HIS A 177 10.61 11.19 3.52
C HIS A 177 10.36 9.69 3.80
N LEU A 178 10.17 9.30 5.05
CA LEU A 178 9.85 7.92 5.43
C LEU A 178 8.61 7.90 6.31
N HIS A 179 7.67 7.05 5.95
CA HIS A 179 6.50 6.78 6.77
C HIS A 179 6.04 5.33 6.59
N GLN A 180 5.95 4.59 7.69
CA GLN A 180 5.50 3.20 7.70
C GLN A 180 4.54 3.01 8.87
N SER A 181 3.26 2.83 8.59
CA SER A 181 2.22 2.56 9.59
C SER A 181 1.74 1.13 9.49
N ILE A 182 1.71 0.45 10.62
CA ILE A 182 1.20 -0.92 10.75
C ILE A 182 0.10 -0.93 11.81
N ALA A 183 -1.07 -1.46 11.47
CA ALA A 183 -2.19 -1.60 12.38
C ALA A 183 -2.54 -3.07 12.61
N MET A 184 -2.83 -3.37 13.87
CA MET A 184 -3.22 -4.68 14.38
C MET A 184 -4.65 -4.62 14.89
N ARG A 185 -5.40 -5.71 14.69
CA ARG A 185 -6.72 -5.93 15.29
C ARG A 185 -6.90 -7.40 15.59
N ASP A 186 -7.22 -7.71 16.86
CA ASP A 186 -7.53 -9.07 17.31
C ASP A 186 -6.50 -10.12 16.84
N GLY A 187 -5.22 -9.81 17.08
CA GLY A 187 -4.10 -10.67 16.73
C GLY A 187 -3.78 -10.75 15.22
N GLN A 188 -4.33 -9.87 14.40
CA GLN A 188 -4.11 -9.84 12.95
C GLN A 188 -3.52 -8.50 12.49
N ILE A 189 -2.60 -8.54 11.51
CA ILE A 189 -2.17 -7.33 10.81
C ILE A 189 -3.27 -6.95 9.83
N VAL A 190 -3.95 -5.83 10.09
CA VAL A 190 -5.09 -5.38 9.28
C VAL A 190 -4.73 -4.25 8.32
N SER A 191 -3.59 -3.58 8.52
CA SER A 191 -3.10 -2.56 7.59
C SER A 191 -1.58 -2.44 7.66
N VAL A 192 -0.97 -2.26 6.49
CA VAL A 192 0.45 -1.91 6.31
C VAL A 192 0.58 -0.57 5.57
N SER A 193 -0.38 0.31 5.78
CA SER A 193 -0.45 1.62 5.12
C SER A 193 -0.98 2.72 6.06
N PRO A 194 -0.68 4.00 5.78
CA PRO A 194 0.14 4.51 4.67
C PRO A 194 1.60 4.04 4.73
N SER A 195 2.17 3.84 3.53
CA SER A 195 3.58 3.51 3.35
C SER A 195 4.20 4.49 2.35
N SER A 196 5.25 5.20 2.78
CA SER A 196 6.00 6.15 1.95
C SER A 196 7.49 5.91 2.07
N PHE A 197 8.16 5.85 0.92
CA PHE A 197 9.61 5.92 0.75
C PHE A 197 9.89 7.02 -0.26
N SER A 198 10.00 8.24 0.20
CA SER A 198 10.32 9.42 -0.60
C SER A 198 11.83 9.69 -0.59
N CYS A 199 12.34 10.60 -1.38
CA CYS A 199 13.78 10.87 -1.44
C CYS A 199 14.09 12.31 -1.83
N ASN A 200 15.23 12.78 -1.36
CA ASN A 200 15.92 13.98 -1.80
C ASN A 200 17.42 13.86 -1.42
N PRO A 201 18.34 13.73 -2.40
CA PRO A 201 18.09 13.50 -3.81
C PRO A 201 17.67 12.05 -4.12
N ASN A 202 17.07 11.80 -5.29
CA ASN A 202 16.83 10.44 -5.77
C ASN A 202 18.14 9.74 -6.15
N ARG A 203 19.10 10.49 -6.67
CA ARG A 203 20.39 10.01 -7.17
C ARG A 203 21.52 10.83 -6.58
N VAL A 204 22.37 10.21 -5.78
CA VAL A 204 23.54 10.85 -5.14
C VAL A 204 24.71 10.76 -6.10
N THR A 205 25.19 11.89 -6.61
CA THR A 205 26.25 11.96 -7.64
C THR A 205 27.64 12.21 -7.06
N SER A 206 27.76 12.67 -5.81
CA SER A 206 29.02 13.02 -5.15
C SER A 206 28.96 12.79 -3.65
N GLY A 207 30.08 12.99 -2.95
CA GLY A 207 30.20 12.80 -1.50
C GLY A 207 30.36 11.33 -1.11
N ARG A 208 30.31 11.05 0.21
CA ARG A 208 30.57 9.70 0.75
C ARG A 208 29.50 8.67 0.35
N HIS A 209 28.33 9.11 -0.06
CA HIS A 209 27.21 8.25 -0.47
C HIS A 209 27.01 8.24 -1.99
N ALA A 210 28.02 8.66 -2.77
CA ALA A 210 27.95 8.65 -4.23
C ALA A 210 27.56 7.28 -4.79
N GLY A 211 26.65 7.25 -5.78
CA GLY A 211 26.09 6.02 -6.36
C GLY A 211 24.82 5.51 -5.68
N LEU A 212 24.39 6.08 -4.53
CA LEU A 212 23.08 5.75 -3.95
C LEU A 212 21.96 6.24 -4.85
N VAL A 213 21.04 5.32 -5.19
CA VAL A 213 19.78 5.63 -5.90
C VAL A 213 18.63 5.02 -5.12
N THR A 214 17.61 5.81 -4.78
CA THR A 214 16.56 5.37 -3.85
C THR A 214 15.32 4.84 -4.55
N LEU A 215 14.79 5.55 -5.54
CA LEU A 215 13.54 5.22 -6.24
C LEU A 215 13.78 4.83 -7.71
N GLN A 216 14.87 4.08 -7.96
CA GLN A 216 15.26 3.71 -9.32
C GLN A 216 14.22 2.84 -10.02
N ALA A 217 13.68 1.85 -9.34
CA ALA A 217 12.75 0.91 -9.93
C ALA A 217 11.38 1.55 -10.17
N GLU A 218 10.90 2.37 -9.23
CA GLU A 218 9.65 3.13 -9.34
C GLU A 218 9.67 4.07 -10.54
N GLU A 219 10.76 4.82 -10.71
CA GLU A 219 10.95 5.71 -11.86
C GLU A 219 11.07 4.91 -13.16
N ALA A 220 11.93 3.90 -13.21
CA ALA A 220 12.20 3.13 -14.41
C ALA A 220 10.96 2.40 -14.95
N LEU A 221 10.20 1.72 -14.08
CA LEU A 221 8.99 1.00 -14.48
C LEU A 221 7.89 1.96 -14.96
N ALA A 222 7.67 3.06 -14.25
CA ALA A 222 6.64 4.02 -14.63
C ALA A 222 6.98 4.71 -15.96
N ARG A 223 8.25 5.12 -16.17
CA ARG A 223 8.70 5.70 -17.44
C ARG A 223 8.65 4.70 -18.59
N ARG A 224 8.99 3.43 -18.33
CA ARG A 224 8.87 2.37 -19.32
C ARG A 224 7.41 2.14 -19.68
N LEU A 225 6.51 2.02 -18.69
CA LEU A 225 5.08 1.83 -18.95
C LEU A 225 4.52 2.94 -19.86
N ILE A 226 4.70 4.22 -19.48
CA ILE A 226 4.20 5.33 -20.30
C ILE A 226 4.88 5.37 -21.67
N GLY A 227 6.17 5.00 -21.78
CA GLY A 227 6.92 4.95 -23.03
C GLY A 227 6.43 3.86 -23.99
N ASP A 228 6.05 2.69 -23.46
CA ASP A 228 5.57 1.54 -24.23
C ASP A 228 4.10 1.68 -24.68
N LEU A 229 3.37 2.70 -24.19
CA LEU A 229 2.06 3.07 -24.69
C LEU A 229 2.19 3.76 -26.06
N GLY A 230 1.46 3.31 -27.08
CA GLY A 230 1.36 4.06 -28.34
C GLY A 230 0.71 5.44 -28.15
N PRO A 231 0.82 6.36 -29.12
CA PRO A 231 0.38 7.75 -28.98
C PRO A 231 -1.07 7.92 -28.47
N ARG A 232 -1.97 7.06 -28.91
CA ARG A 232 -3.39 7.08 -28.48
C ARG A 232 -3.53 6.81 -26.98
N LEU A 233 -2.88 5.77 -26.47
CA LEU A 233 -2.98 5.40 -25.05
C LEU A 233 -2.18 6.36 -24.17
N GLN A 234 -1.02 6.85 -24.64
CA GLN A 234 -0.27 7.91 -23.97
C GLN A 234 -1.12 9.18 -23.76
N GLY A 235 -1.86 9.60 -24.80
CA GLY A 235 -2.77 10.76 -24.72
C GLY A 235 -3.89 10.57 -23.69
N ARG A 236 -4.31 9.34 -23.45
CA ARG A 236 -5.32 9.02 -22.42
C ARG A 236 -4.72 8.87 -21.02
N ALA A 237 -3.53 8.32 -20.91
CA ALA A 237 -2.83 8.19 -19.64
C ALA A 237 -2.33 9.56 -19.13
N ARG A 238 -1.84 10.44 -20.03
CA ARG A 238 -1.30 11.74 -19.68
C ARG A 238 -2.40 12.75 -19.42
N LEU A 239 -2.62 13.07 -18.15
CA LEU A 239 -3.65 14.03 -17.72
C LEU A 239 -3.15 15.48 -17.76
N SER A 240 -1.84 15.69 -17.70
CA SER A 240 -1.22 17.03 -17.73
C SER A 240 0.20 16.97 -18.28
N ASN A 241 0.62 18.04 -18.96
CA ASN A 241 2.01 18.28 -19.31
C ASN A 241 2.82 18.90 -18.15
N THR A 242 2.13 19.36 -17.11
CA THR A 242 2.74 19.83 -15.86
C THR A 242 2.80 18.66 -14.89
N PRO A 243 3.96 18.37 -14.27
CA PRO A 243 4.07 17.37 -13.21
C PRO A 243 3.20 17.72 -12.01
N ILE A 244 2.82 16.72 -11.23
CA ILE A 244 2.35 16.95 -9.85
C ILE A 244 3.59 17.14 -8.97
N ASP A 245 3.57 18.18 -8.16
CA ASP A 245 4.70 18.59 -7.30
C ASP A 245 4.69 17.88 -5.94
N ASN A 246 3.62 17.16 -5.63
CA ASN A 246 3.46 16.44 -4.38
C ASN A 246 2.46 15.28 -4.54
N ILE A 247 2.34 14.42 -3.50
CA ILE A 247 1.22 13.50 -3.40
C ILE A 247 -0.08 14.28 -3.10
N LEU A 248 -1.20 13.74 -3.54
CA LEU A 248 -2.53 14.32 -3.35
C LEU A 248 -3.27 13.69 -2.16
N SER A 249 -3.00 12.42 -1.86
CA SER A 249 -3.66 11.63 -0.81
C SER A 249 -2.88 11.69 0.51
N TYR A 250 -2.75 12.88 1.08
CA TYR A 250 -2.19 13.09 2.42
C TYR A 250 -3.23 12.89 3.53
N ALA A 251 -2.81 13.00 4.79
CA ALA A 251 -3.66 12.75 5.97
C ALA A 251 -5.02 13.47 5.89
N GLY A 252 -6.08 12.70 5.99
CA GLY A 252 -7.46 13.19 5.87
C GLY A 252 -7.98 13.36 4.43
N ARG A 253 -7.14 13.12 3.41
CA ARG A 253 -7.50 13.22 1.99
C ARG A 253 -7.34 11.90 1.22
N GLU A 254 -7.02 10.82 1.90
CA GLU A 254 -6.69 9.53 1.30
C GLU A 254 -7.83 9.03 0.38
N ARG A 255 -9.05 8.97 0.90
CA ARG A 255 -10.22 8.49 0.15
C ARG A 255 -10.72 9.48 -0.90
N ALA A 256 -10.60 10.78 -0.65
CA ALA A 256 -11.02 11.80 -1.60
C ALA A 256 -10.25 11.72 -2.94
N ASN A 257 -9.02 11.20 -2.90
CA ASN A 257 -8.15 11.02 -4.06
C ASN A 257 -8.16 9.60 -4.64
N GLY A 258 -9.02 8.70 -4.16
CA GLY A 258 -9.21 7.35 -4.72
C GLY A 258 -10.03 7.31 -6.02
N ARG A 259 -10.47 8.46 -6.55
CA ARG A 259 -11.22 8.50 -7.83
C ARG A 259 -10.33 8.04 -8.97
N LYS A 260 -10.81 7.03 -9.73
CA LYS A 260 -10.14 6.49 -10.91
C LYS A 260 -10.04 7.54 -12.00
N VAL A 261 -8.82 7.80 -12.48
CA VAL A 261 -8.50 8.74 -13.56
C VAL A 261 -7.38 8.17 -14.43
N GLY A 262 -7.33 8.59 -15.69
CA GLY A 262 -6.32 8.14 -16.64
C GLY A 262 -6.75 6.90 -17.43
N LEU A 263 -5.79 6.07 -17.81
CA LEU A 263 -5.98 4.91 -18.67
C LEU A 263 -6.35 3.67 -17.85
N PRO A 264 -7.49 3.00 -18.09
CA PRO A 264 -7.82 1.75 -17.44
C PRO A 264 -6.93 0.61 -17.94
N ALA A 265 -6.60 -0.32 -17.06
CA ALA A 265 -5.75 -1.48 -17.37
C ALA A 265 -6.37 -2.43 -18.38
N SER A 266 -7.71 -2.43 -18.54
CA SER A 266 -8.43 -3.18 -19.57
C SER A 266 -8.04 -2.83 -21.02
N GLU A 267 -7.40 -1.68 -21.23
CA GLU A 267 -6.92 -1.26 -22.56
C GLU A 267 -5.42 -1.54 -22.78
N LEU A 268 -4.73 -2.07 -21.79
CA LEU A 268 -3.33 -2.43 -21.87
C LEU A 268 -3.14 -3.79 -22.55
N SER A 269 -2.08 -3.95 -23.31
CA SER A 269 -1.59 -5.28 -23.70
C SER A 269 -1.12 -6.06 -22.49
N SER A 270 -0.97 -7.38 -22.61
CA SER A 270 -0.45 -8.23 -21.54
C SER A 270 0.90 -7.72 -21.00
N ALA A 271 1.86 -7.40 -21.88
CA ALA A 271 3.17 -6.88 -21.48
C ALA A 271 3.09 -5.53 -20.74
N GLN A 272 2.20 -4.63 -21.16
CA GLN A 272 1.97 -3.34 -20.47
C GLN A 272 1.28 -3.54 -19.12
N SER A 273 0.32 -4.48 -19.04
CA SER A 273 -0.31 -4.86 -17.78
C SER A 273 0.71 -5.45 -16.81
N ASP A 274 1.65 -6.27 -17.27
CA ASP A 274 2.72 -6.82 -16.44
C ASP A 274 3.61 -5.72 -15.86
N LEU A 275 3.97 -4.70 -16.65
CA LEU A 275 4.71 -3.53 -16.15
C LEU A 275 3.93 -2.75 -15.08
N LEU A 276 2.62 -2.55 -15.29
CA LEU A 276 1.77 -1.88 -14.31
C LEU A 276 1.72 -2.68 -13.00
N TRP A 277 1.62 -4.01 -13.08
CA TRP A 277 1.58 -4.86 -11.89
C TRP A 277 2.94 -4.94 -11.17
N GLN A 278 4.05 -4.97 -11.90
CA GLN A 278 5.38 -4.82 -11.29
C GLN A 278 5.49 -3.49 -10.54
N LEU A 279 5.00 -2.38 -11.12
CA LEU A 279 4.99 -1.08 -10.46
C LEU A 279 4.14 -1.10 -9.18
N ILE A 280 2.96 -1.74 -9.20
CA ILE A 280 2.11 -1.89 -8.00
C ILE A 280 2.81 -2.72 -6.93
N GLU A 281 3.44 -3.84 -7.30
CA GLU A 281 4.12 -4.73 -6.37
C GLU A 281 5.28 -4.04 -5.63
N ILE A 282 6.05 -3.18 -6.27
CA ILE A 282 7.12 -2.39 -5.61
C ILE A 282 6.57 -1.57 -4.44
N TYR A 283 5.40 -0.96 -4.60
CA TYR A 283 4.79 -0.12 -3.57
C TYR A 283 4.06 -0.92 -2.49
N ALA A 284 3.38 -1.96 -2.89
CA ALA A 284 2.41 -2.64 -2.03
C ALA A 284 2.95 -3.96 -1.42
N VAL A 285 4.02 -4.53 -1.98
CA VAL A 285 4.44 -5.91 -1.68
C VAL A 285 5.93 -6.04 -1.36
N ASP A 286 6.82 -5.54 -2.22
CA ASP A 286 8.24 -5.92 -2.21
C ASP A 286 9.00 -5.50 -0.94
N HIS A 287 8.53 -4.44 -0.27
CA HIS A 287 9.10 -3.99 0.99
C HIS A 287 8.61 -4.78 2.21
N LEU A 288 7.62 -5.67 2.05
CA LEU A 288 7.03 -6.44 3.15
C LEU A 288 7.78 -7.76 3.37
N SER A 289 7.78 -8.25 4.60
CA SER A 289 8.26 -9.60 4.92
C SER A 289 7.47 -10.66 4.14
N SER A 290 8.11 -11.80 3.83
CA SER A 290 7.53 -12.83 2.94
C SER A 290 6.10 -13.23 3.27
N PRO A 291 5.70 -13.46 4.54
CA PRO A 291 4.31 -13.79 4.87
C PRO A 291 3.34 -12.67 4.53
N LEU A 292 3.72 -11.42 4.85
CA LEU A 292 2.89 -10.25 4.56
C LEU A 292 2.84 -9.95 3.06
N ALA A 293 3.96 -10.07 2.37
CA ALA A 293 4.04 -9.93 0.92
C ALA A 293 3.10 -10.92 0.20
N SER A 294 3.09 -12.18 0.65
CA SER A 294 2.21 -13.22 0.09
C SER A 294 0.74 -12.90 0.34
N ALA A 295 0.37 -12.49 1.55
CA ALA A 295 -1.00 -12.11 1.92
C ALA A 295 -1.46 -10.87 1.12
N GLN A 296 -0.61 -9.85 1.02
CA GLN A 296 -0.88 -8.63 0.28
C GLN A 296 -1.04 -8.89 -1.23
N LYS A 297 -0.17 -9.73 -1.80
CA LYS A 297 -0.25 -10.15 -3.19
C LYS A 297 -1.52 -10.92 -3.49
N ALA A 298 -1.94 -11.83 -2.59
CA ALA A 298 -3.21 -12.54 -2.70
C ALA A 298 -4.39 -11.55 -2.68
N ARG A 299 -4.40 -10.59 -1.76
CA ARG A 299 -5.43 -9.55 -1.65
C ARG A 299 -5.53 -8.70 -2.93
N LEU A 300 -4.41 -8.24 -3.47
CA LEU A 300 -4.38 -7.47 -4.72
C LEU A 300 -4.93 -8.26 -5.92
N ARG A 301 -4.77 -9.60 -5.91
CA ARG A 301 -5.29 -10.47 -6.98
C ARG A 301 -6.80 -10.72 -6.90
N THR A 302 -7.43 -10.50 -5.76
CA THR A 302 -8.90 -10.63 -5.61
C THR A 302 -9.65 -9.41 -6.15
N GLY A 303 -8.97 -8.27 -6.34
CA GLY A 303 -9.55 -7.08 -6.95
C GLY A 303 -9.69 -7.20 -8.46
N ASP A 304 -10.51 -6.34 -9.03
CA ASP A 304 -10.64 -6.23 -10.50
C ASP A 304 -9.37 -5.59 -11.08
N ARG A 305 -8.53 -6.42 -11.68
CA ARG A 305 -7.27 -6.00 -12.29
C ARG A 305 -7.46 -5.06 -13.47
N GLU A 306 -8.53 -5.24 -14.23
CA GLU A 306 -8.85 -4.43 -15.40
C GLU A 306 -9.39 -3.06 -15.02
N ALA A 307 -9.96 -2.93 -13.82
CA ALA A 307 -10.45 -1.67 -13.27
C ALA A 307 -9.36 -0.79 -12.64
N VAL A 308 -8.09 -1.22 -12.63
CA VAL A 308 -6.96 -0.38 -12.22
C VAL A 308 -6.71 0.70 -13.27
N HIS A 309 -6.43 1.94 -12.84
CA HIS A 309 -6.15 3.06 -13.73
C HIS A 309 -4.73 3.58 -13.52
N PHE A 310 -4.08 3.92 -14.62
CA PHE A 310 -2.77 4.58 -14.64
C PHE A 310 -2.89 6.00 -15.20
N ALA A 311 -2.42 6.98 -14.44
CA ALA A 311 -2.39 8.38 -14.84
C ALA A 311 -0.95 8.93 -14.76
N TRP A 312 -0.55 9.69 -15.77
CA TRP A 312 0.75 10.30 -15.91
C TRP A 312 0.65 11.83 -15.96
N TYR A 313 1.67 12.51 -15.39
CA TYR A 313 1.78 13.95 -15.35
C TYR A 313 3.20 14.40 -15.73
N GLY A 314 3.30 15.37 -16.60
CA GLY A 314 4.59 15.90 -17.07
C GLY A 314 5.18 15.15 -18.28
N PRO A 315 6.42 15.51 -18.66
CA PRO A 315 7.13 14.86 -19.77
C PRO A 315 7.64 13.48 -19.39
N ASN A 316 7.77 12.58 -20.38
CA ASN A 316 8.50 11.31 -20.22
C ASN A 316 9.94 11.46 -20.73
N THR A 317 10.68 12.41 -20.15
CA THR A 317 12.08 12.65 -20.46
C THR A 317 12.91 12.36 -19.23
N PRO A 318 14.02 11.59 -19.33
CA PRO A 318 14.93 11.38 -18.21
C PRO A 318 15.34 12.70 -17.55
N GLU A 319 15.55 12.68 -16.23
CA GLU A 319 16.00 13.86 -15.45
C GLU A 319 15.07 15.08 -15.54
N ARG A 320 13.81 14.87 -15.92
CA ARG A 320 12.77 15.90 -15.89
C ARG A 320 11.67 15.50 -14.95
N ALA A 321 11.15 16.47 -14.24
CA ALA A 321 10.03 16.30 -13.31
C ALA A 321 8.86 15.57 -13.97
N PHE A 322 8.29 14.62 -13.26
CA PHE A 322 7.15 13.83 -13.66
C PHE A 322 6.31 13.45 -12.43
N GLY A 323 5.18 12.90 -12.67
CA GLY A 323 4.37 12.27 -11.63
C GLY A 323 3.47 11.22 -12.23
N TYR A 324 2.99 10.33 -11.38
CA TYR A 324 1.98 9.34 -11.78
C TYR A 324 1.09 8.98 -10.61
N ARG A 325 -0.03 8.40 -10.97
CA ARG A 325 -0.97 7.78 -10.03
C ARG A 325 -1.38 6.42 -10.57
N VAL A 326 -1.48 5.44 -9.67
CA VAL A 326 -2.11 4.14 -9.94
C VAL A 326 -3.25 3.99 -8.95
N ILE A 327 -4.47 3.80 -9.46
CA ILE A 327 -5.67 3.79 -8.65
C ILE A 327 -6.45 2.52 -8.94
N GLY A 328 -6.52 1.64 -7.95
CA GLY A 328 -7.30 0.41 -7.99
C GLY A 328 -8.52 0.45 -7.08
N ASP A 329 -9.28 -0.66 -7.07
CA ASP A 329 -10.33 -0.84 -6.08
C ASP A 329 -9.69 -1.05 -4.70
N GLY A 330 -9.82 -0.05 -3.85
CA GLY A 330 -9.31 -0.09 -2.49
C GLY A 330 -7.83 0.31 -2.32
N PHE A 331 -7.14 0.84 -3.33
CA PHE A 331 -5.80 1.39 -3.14
C PHE A 331 -5.48 2.57 -4.05
N VAL A 332 -4.51 3.37 -3.64
CA VAL A 332 -3.89 4.41 -4.46
C VAL A 332 -2.38 4.42 -4.26
N ILE A 333 -1.67 4.60 -5.36
CA ILE A 333 -0.23 4.86 -5.41
C ILE A 333 -0.02 6.20 -6.08
N GLU A 334 0.87 7.01 -5.53
CA GLU A 334 1.22 8.31 -6.12
C GLU A 334 2.73 8.53 -6.05
N LEU A 335 3.26 9.17 -7.10
CA LEU A 335 4.58 9.78 -7.10
C LEU A 335 4.46 11.18 -7.69
N GLY A 336 5.07 12.17 -7.02
CA GLY A 336 5.20 13.54 -7.50
C GLY A 336 6.64 14.05 -7.40
N SER A 337 7.06 14.86 -8.36
CA SER A 337 8.39 15.51 -8.38
C SER A 337 8.31 16.92 -7.85
N VAL A 338 8.97 17.18 -6.73
CA VAL A 338 9.00 18.52 -6.10
C VAL A 338 9.93 19.48 -6.86
N ASP A 339 10.98 18.95 -7.47
CA ASP A 339 11.98 19.71 -8.21
C ASP A 339 11.98 19.42 -9.73
N PRO A 340 12.46 20.34 -10.58
CA PRO A 340 12.43 20.16 -12.03
C PRO A 340 13.31 19.01 -12.56
N ALA A 341 14.32 18.58 -11.80
CA ALA A 341 15.28 17.55 -12.19
C ALA A 341 14.92 16.13 -11.73
N ALA A 342 13.73 15.93 -11.15
CA ALA A 342 13.28 14.68 -10.60
C ALA A 342 14.25 14.09 -9.56
N GLN A 343 14.86 14.93 -8.75
CA GLN A 343 15.72 14.52 -7.65
C GLN A 343 14.99 14.51 -6.30
N HIS A 344 13.99 15.38 -6.13
CA HIS A 344 13.13 15.40 -4.95
C HIS A 344 11.78 14.78 -5.29
N LEU A 345 11.59 13.53 -4.86
CA LEU A 345 10.41 12.73 -5.19
C LEU A 345 9.63 12.37 -3.92
N HIS A 346 8.34 12.63 -3.94
CA HIS A 346 7.41 12.18 -2.91
C HIS A 346 6.59 11.00 -3.41
N THR A 347 6.46 9.97 -2.58
CA THR A 347 5.67 8.77 -2.91
C THR A 347 4.73 8.38 -1.78
N ILE A 348 3.66 7.69 -2.13
CA ILE A 348 2.75 7.08 -1.15
C ILE A 348 2.05 5.84 -1.73
N TYR A 349 1.84 4.88 -0.87
CA TYR A 349 0.87 3.79 -1.03
C TYR A 349 -0.18 3.87 0.08
N HIS A 350 -1.44 3.85 -0.31
CA HIS A 350 -2.58 3.72 0.60
C HIS A 350 -3.43 2.51 0.29
N ASP A 351 -3.77 1.76 1.32
CA ASP A 351 -4.92 0.86 1.34
C ASP A 351 -6.17 1.67 1.72
N LEU A 352 -7.01 1.98 0.74
CA LEU A 352 -8.23 2.77 0.95
C LEU A 352 -9.36 1.97 1.60
N SER A 353 -9.29 0.63 1.54
CA SER A 353 -10.28 -0.25 2.17
C SER A 353 -10.08 -0.31 3.69
N ASN A 354 -8.88 -0.01 4.18
CA ASN A 354 -8.52 -0.07 5.59
C ASN A 354 -7.50 1.00 5.98
N VAL A 355 -7.85 2.27 5.75
CA VAL A 355 -6.97 3.41 6.05
C VAL A 355 -6.59 3.41 7.53
N LEU A 356 -5.30 3.30 7.83
CA LEU A 356 -4.77 3.29 9.20
C LEU A 356 -5.41 2.22 10.11
N GLY A 357 -5.83 1.07 9.57
CA GLY A 357 -6.52 0.04 10.34
C GLY A 357 -7.97 0.39 10.72
N ARG A 358 -8.52 1.45 10.15
CA ARG A 358 -9.91 1.90 10.34
C ARG A 358 -10.75 1.36 9.20
N GLN A 359 -11.59 0.36 9.49
CA GLN A 359 -12.52 -0.17 8.49
C GLN A 359 -13.38 0.94 7.89
N ALA A 360 -13.66 0.81 6.60
CA ALA A 360 -14.49 1.76 5.84
C ALA A 360 -15.93 1.76 6.32
#